data_3e440fde6dde5f8b367af10fccb4a92d
#
_entry.id   3e440fde6dde5f8b367af10fccb4a92d
#
_cell.length_a   1.000
_cell.length_b   1.000
_cell.length_c   1.000
_cell.angle_alpha   90.00
_cell.angle_beta   90.00
_cell.angle_gamma   90.00
#
_symmetry.space_group_name_H-M   'P 1'
#
loop_
_entity.id
_entity.type
_entity.pdbx_description
1 polymer ?
#
loop_
_entity_poly.entity_id
_entity_poly.type
_entity_poly.pdbx_seq_one_letter_code
_entity_poly.pdbx_strand_id
1 'polypeptide(L)'
;MTLSASNNQHPLLMIVDGYAMIHRAFHAIGVRLNLTTTTGEHTTAVFGFANTFLKIIEEFNPSHCIMTYDTSSPTFRHEHFPAYKAHRSATPPELKPQFERIRQLMSVFNVPLLEMPGYEADDIIGTLTRQSEDQGVKSLILTGDTDTLQLVSDYTSVLLFHGVGERKIYDSSAVMQRFGGLGPNQQID
;
A
#
# COMPACT_ATOMS: atom_id res chain seq x y z
N MET A 1 24.03 -33.64 -9.75
CA MET A 1 23.95 -32.57 -10.73
C MET A 1 22.97 -31.53 -10.19
N THR A 2 23.47 -30.53 -9.48
CA THR A 2 22.73 -29.44 -8.88
C THR A 2 22.62 -28.31 -9.91
N LEU A 3 21.43 -28.13 -10.46
CA LEU A 3 21.13 -26.98 -11.31
C LEU A 3 21.01 -25.75 -10.40
N SER A 4 22.08 -24.99 -10.30
CA SER A 4 22.09 -23.64 -9.77
C SER A 4 21.45 -22.74 -10.84
N ALA A 5 20.16 -22.51 -10.74
CA ALA A 5 19.53 -21.40 -11.43
C ALA A 5 19.93 -20.12 -10.69
N SER A 6 20.95 -19.44 -11.20
CA SER A 6 21.24 -18.06 -10.83
C SER A 6 20.12 -17.18 -11.41
N ASN A 7 19.03 -17.03 -10.66
CA ASN A 7 18.01 -16.03 -10.95
C ASN A 7 18.64 -14.67 -10.61
N ASN A 8 19.19 -13.99 -11.60
CA ASN A 8 19.71 -12.61 -11.52
C ASN A 8 18.55 -11.61 -11.44
N GLN A 9 17.56 -11.89 -10.60
CA GLN A 9 16.52 -10.91 -10.28
C GLN A 9 17.07 -10.00 -9.18
N HIS A 10 17.17 -8.71 -9.49
CA HIS A 10 17.47 -7.70 -8.47
C HIS A 10 16.46 -7.84 -7.33
N PRO A 11 16.89 -7.68 -6.07
CA PRO A 11 15.99 -7.75 -4.94
C PRO A 11 14.86 -6.72 -5.11
N LEU A 12 13.62 -7.17 -4.86
CA LEU A 12 12.41 -6.34 -4.93
C LEU A 12 11.82 -6.21 -3.54
N LEU A 13 11.74 -4.99 -3.04
CA LEU A 13 10.98 -4.64 -1.84
C LEU A 13 9.55 -4.26 -2.24
N MET A 14 8.57 -4.99 -1.75
CA MET A 14 7.16 -4.63 -1.85
C MET A 14 6.74 -3.86 -0.61
N ILE A 15 6.20 -2.64 -0.78
CA ILE A 15 5.71 -1.78 0.28
C ILE A 15 4.20 -1.65 0.13
N VAL A 16 3.45 -2.13 1.11
CA VAL A 16 1.99 -2.12 1.10
C VAL A 16 1.48 -0.96 1.94
N ASP A 17 0.77 -0.03 1.32
CA ASP A 17 -0.01 0.99 2.02
C ASP A 17 -1.24 0.33 2.64
N GLY A 18 -1.15 0.05 3.94
CA GLY A 18 -2.15 -0.73 4.65
C GLY A 18 -3.51 -0.07 4.68
N TYR A 19 -3.55 1.23 5.00
CA TYR A 19 -4.81 1.95 5.13
C TYR A 19 -5.55 2.03 3.78
N ALA A 20 -4.88 2.48 2.73
CA ALA A 20 -5.47 2.59 1.41
C ALA A 20 -5.94 1.22 0.88
N MET A 21 -5.13 0.17 1.04
CA MET A 21 -5.46 -1.17 0.54
C MET A 21 -6.62 -1.82 1.29
N ILE A 22 -6.74 -1.60 2.59
CA ILE A 22 -7.84 -2.13 3.42
C ILE A 22 -9.15 -1.41 3.09
N HIS A 23 -9.15 -0.08 3.06
CA HIS A 23 -10.31 0.71 2.67
C HIS A 23 -10.79 0.34 1.27
N ARG A 24 -9.86 0.24 0.33
CA ARG A 24 -10.17 -0.19 -1.02
C ARG A 24 -10.80 -1.59 -1.05
N ALA A 25 -10.24 -2.56 -0.34
CA ALA A 25 -10.79 -3.92 -0.29
C ALA A 25 -12.22 -3.93 0.25
N PHE A 26 -12.48 -3.14 1.29
CA PHE A 26 -13.81 -2.98 1.87
C PHE A 26 -14.81 -2.41 0.85
N HIS A 27 -14.47 -1.28 0.22
CA HIS A 27 -15.38 -0.61 -0.71
C HIS A 27 -15.55 -1.37 -2.04
N ALA A 28 -14.49 -2.00 -2.54
CA ALA A 28 -14.55 -2.72 -3.82
C ALA A 28 -15.44 -3.98 -3.75
N ILE A 29 -15.44 -4.68 -2.62
CA ILE A 29 -16.21 -5.91 -2.43
C ILE A 29 -17.54 -5.61 -1.73
N GLY A 30 -17.55 -4.72 -0.74
CA GLY A 30 -18.72 -4.40 0.05
C GLY A 30 -19.93 -3.91 -0.73
N VAL A 31 -19.72 -3.33 -1.91
CA VAL A 31 -20.80 -2.98 -2.85
C VAL A 31 -21.49 -4.22 -3.42
N ARG A 32 -20.81 -5.37 -3.49
CA ARG A 32 -21.32 -6.60 -4.11
C ARG A 32 -21.61 -7.72 -3.13
N LEU A 33 -20.82 -7.81 -2.06
CA LEU A 33 -20.86 -8.91 -1.10
C LEU A 33 -20.59 -8.38 0.32
N ASN A 34 -21.55 -8.55 1.20
CA ASN A 34 -21.33 -8.33 2.63
C ASN A 34 -21.00 -9.67 3.29
N LEU A 35 -19.69 -9.96 3.43
CA LEU A 35 -19.22 -11.21 3.98
C LEU A 35 -19.14 -11.14 5.50
N THR A 36 -19.73 -12.15 6.16
CA THR A 36 -19.67 -12.32 7.62
C THR A 36 -19.30 -13.76 7.97
N THR A 37 -18.70 -13.95 9.14
CA THR A 37 -18.55 -15.29 9.73
C THR A 37 -19.91 -15.81 10.21
N THR A 38 -19.96 -17.09 10.59
CA THR A 38 -21.14 -17.69 11.24
C THR A 38 -21.51 -17.04 12.57
N THR A 39 -20.57 -16.33 13.20
CA THR A 39 -20.76 -15.57 14.44
C THR A 39 -21.14 -14.11 14.20
N GLY A 40 -21.30 -13.68 12.92
CA GLY A 40 -21.72 -12.33 12.55
C GLY A 40 -20.59 -11.31 12.42
N GLU A 41 -19.32 -11.71 12.52
CA GLU A 41 -18.18 -10.81 12.33
C GLU A 41 -18.00 -10.48 10.84
N HIS A 42 -17.92 -9.17 10.49
CA HIS A 42 -17.66 -8.74 9.12
C HIS A 42 -16.23 -9.09 8.66
N THR A 43 -16.12 -9.69 7.47
CA THR A 43 -14.84 -10.17 6.91
C THR A 43 -14.59 -9.71 5.48
N THR A 44 -15.41 -8.83 4.96
CA THR A 44 -15.36 -8.36 3.55
C THR A 44 -13.99 -7.78 3.18
N ALA A 45 -13.45 -6.88 4.02
CA ALA A 45 -12.14 -6.27 3.77
C ALA A 45 -11.01 -7.30 3.93
N VAL A 46 -11.09 -8.17 4.95
CA VAL A 46 -10.09 -9.24 5.16
C VAL A 46 -10.00 -10.16 3.95
N PHE A 47 -11.15 -10.61 3.45
CA PHE A 47 -11.22 -11.48 2.27
C PHE A 47 -10.67 -10.78 1.01
N GLY A 48 -11.12 -9.54 0.77
CA GLY A 48 -10.69 -8.76 -0.40
C GLY A 48 -9.20 -8.42 -0.39
N PHE A 49 -8.71 -8.03 0.77
CA PHE A 49 -7.31 -7.75 0.98
C PHE A 49 -6.46 -9.01 0.77
N ALA A 50 -6.79 -10.12 1.44
CA ALA A 50 -6.06 -11.37 1.33
C ALA A 50 -5.97 -11.88 -0.11
N ASN A 51 -7.09 -11.92 -0.82
CA ASN A 51 -7.11 -12.34 -2.23
C ASN A 51 -6.24 -11.44 -3.13
N THR A 52 -6.30 -10.12 -2.92
CA THR A 52 -5.50 -9.17 -3.70
C THR A 52 -4.02 -9.34 -3.38
N PHE A 53 -3.69 -9.40 -2.10
CA PHE A 53 -2.32 -9.52 -1.62
C PHE A 53 -1.65 -10.80 -2.14
N LEU A 54 -2.29 -11.96 -1.99
CA LEU A 54 -1.74 -13.24 -2.43
C LEU A 54 -1.48 -13.28 -3.94
N LYS A 55 -2.41 -12.74 -4.76
CA LYS A 55 -2.21 -12.64 -6.21
C LYS A 55 -1.02 -11.77 -6.58
N ILE A 56 -0.79 -10.68 -5.84
CA ILE A 56 0.33 -9.78 -6.11
C ILE A 56 1.65 -10.40 -5.69
N ILE A 57 1.69 -11.08 -4.54
CA ILE A 57 2.87 -11.84 -4.11
C ILE A 57 3.25 -12.90 -5.16
N GLU A 58 2.26 -13.64 -5.67
CA GLU A 58 2.49 -14.66 -6.70
C GLU A 58 3.00 -14.04 -8.02
N GLU A 59 2.43 -12.90 -8.43
CA GLU A 59 2.76 -12.25 -9.70
C GLU A 59 4.14 -11.59 -9.69
N PHE A 60 4.47 -10.86 -8.61
CA PHE A 60 5.71 -10.07 -8.54
C PHE A 60 6.84 -10.79 -7.83
N ASN A 61 6.56 -11.85 -7.08
CA ASN A 61 7.52 -12.65 -6.32
C ASN A 61 8.58 -11.80 -5.60
N PRO A 62 8.17 -10.85 -4.72
CA PRO A 62 9.08 -9.94 -4.06
C PRO A 62 10.03 -10.70 -3.12
N SER A 63 11.29 -10.26 -3.05
CA SER A 63 12.26 -10.82 -2.09
C SER A 63 11.98 -10.37 -0.65
N HIS A 64 11.35 -9.19 -0.50
CA HIS A 64 10.97 -8.61 0.78
C HIS A 64 9.60 -7.96 0.67
N CYS A 65 8.82 -8.03 1.73
CA CYS A 65 7.53 -7.38 1.82
C CYS A 65 7.38 -6.70 3.17
N ILE A 66 6.81 -5.50 3.18
CA ILE A 66 6.54 -4.72 4.39
C ILE A 66 5.19 -4.02 4.23
N MET A 67 4.47 -3.84 5.33
CA MET A 67 3.21 -3.11 5.33
C MET A 67 3.31 -1.90 6.23
N THR A 68 2.85 -0.75 5.76
CA THR A 68 2.84 0.51 6.52
C THR A 68 1.44 0.81 7.03
N TYR A 69 1.36 1.44 8.20
CA TYR A 69 0.10 1.85 8.82
C TYR A 69 0.19 3.27 9.36
N ASP A 70 -0.94 3.98 9.29
CA ASP A 70 -1.14 5.21 10.07
C ASP A 70 -1.39 4.87 11.54
N THR A 71 -0.86 5.66 12.44
CA THR A 71 -1.20 5.60 13.86
C THR A 71 -2.43 6.47 14.15
N SER A 72 -3.06 6.24 15.30
CA SER A 72 -4.12 7.12 15.78
C SER A 72 -3.60 8.45 16.37
N SER A 73 -2.28 8.58 16.50
CA SER A 73 -1.64 9.78 17.06
C SER A 73 -1.70 10.94 16.06
N PRO A 74 -1.89 12.18 16.51
CA PRO A 74 -1.70 13.34 15.67
C PRO A 74 -0.30 13.35 15.04
N THR A 75 -0.23 13.82 13.80
CA THR A 75 1.05 13.97 13.10
C THR A 75 1.51 15.42 13.16
N PHE A 76 2.78 15.69 12.83
CA PHE A 76 3.31 17.06 12.76
C PHE A 76 2.47 17.96 11.84
N ARG A 77 1.77 17.39 10.82
CA ARG A 77 0.86 18.15 9.96
C ARG A 77 -0.34 18.71 10.71
N HIS A 78 -0.87 17.99 11.69
CA HIS A 78 -1.96 18.46 12.55
C HIS A 78 -1.48 19.57 13.50
N GLU A 79 -0.22 19.52 13.94
CA GLU A 79 0.38 20.57 14.76
C GLU A 79 0.54 21.88 13.98
N HIS A 80 0.98 21.80 12.71
CA HIS A 80 1.16 22.94 11.84
C HIS A 80 -0.15 23.44 11.23
N PHE A 81 -1.11 22.56 10.97
CA PHE A 81 -2.39 22.89 10.38
C PHE A 81 -3.53 22.07 11.02
N PRO A 82 -4.20 22.61 12.06
CA PRO A 82 -5.23 21.89 12.82
C PRO A 82 -6.42 21.40 11.97
N ALA A 83 -6.70 22.02 10.82
CA ALA A 83 -7.74 21.59 9.87
C ALA A 83 -7.29 20.45 8.93
N TYR A 84 -6.05 19.97 9.06
CA TYR A 84 -5.53 18.91 8.21
C TYR A 84 -6.39 17.65 8.33
N LYS A 85 -6.86 17.13 7.19
CA LYS A 85 -7.73 15.93 7.12
C LYS A 85 -9.03 16.02 7.94
N ALA A 86 -9.45 17.20 8.45
CA ALA A 86 -10.64 17.36 9.27
C ALA A 86 -11.96 16.98 8.53
N HIS A 87 -11.94 16.94 7.21
CA HIS A 87 -13.08 16.56 6.37
C HIS A 87 -13.14 15.07 6.04
N ARG A 88 -12.17 14.26 6.50
CA ARG A 88 -12.21 12.80 6.26
C ARG A 88 -13.40 12.19 6.98
N SER A 89 -14.17 11.39 6.23
CA SER A 89 -15.26 10.60 6.80
C SER A 89 -14.72 9.59 7.82
N ALA A 90 -15.47 9.38 8.89
CA ALA A 90 -15.10 8.37 9.87
C ALA A 90 -15.06 6.97 9.24
N THR A 91 -14.10 6.16 9.67
CA THR A 91 -14.02 4.75 9.27
C THR A 91 -15.31 4.02 9.66
N PRO A 92 -15.95 3.31 8.71
CA PRO A 92 -17.17 2.52 9.00
C PRO A 92 -16.97 1.61 10.21
N PRO A 93 -17.98 1.51 11.12
CA PRO A 93 -17.88 0.67 12.31
C PRO A 93 -17.55 -0.79 12.01
N GLU A 94 -18.11 -1.34 10.93
CA GLU A 94 -17.89 -2.71 10.46
C GLU A 94 -16.48 -2.94 9.86
N LEU A 95 -15.80 -1.88 9.47
CA LEU A 95 -14.44 -1.96 8.95
C LEU A 95 -13.38 -1.93 10.08
N LYS A 96 -13.66 -1.22 11.18
CA LYS A 96 -12.70 -1.05 12.27
C LYS A 96 -12.10 -2.36 12.80
N PRO A 97 -12.88 -3.42 13.15
CA PRO A 97 -12.30 -4.67 13.63
C PRO A 97 -11.49 -5.41 12.56
N GLN A 98 -11.77 -5.18 11.28
CA GLN A 98 -11.08 -5.84 10.18
C GLN A 98 -9.63 -5.37 10.00
N PHE A 99 -9.29 -4.17 10.44
CA PHE A 99 -7.89 -3.72 10.49
C PHE A 99 -7.03 -4.63 11.36
N GLU A 100 -7.54 -4.98 12.55
CA GLU A 100 -6.83 -5.88 13.46
C GLU A 100 -6.71 -7.30 12.88
N ARG A 101 -7.76 -7.79 12.21
CA ARG A 101 -7.70 -9.10 11.53
C ARG A 101 -6.65 -9.12 10.41
N ILE A 102 -6.50 -8.01 9.69
CA ILE A 102 -5.48 -7.92 8.63
C ILE A 102 -4.08 -7.82 9.25
N ARG A 103 -3.90 -7.12 10.38
CA ARG A 103 -2.63 -7.13 11.13
C ARG A 103 -2.25 -8.57 11.54
N GLN A 104 -3.19 -9.33 12.08
CA GLN A 104 -2.99 -10.75 12.43
C GLN A 104 -2.63 -11.59 11.19
N LEU A 105 -3.31 -11.37 10.05
CA LEU A 105 -3.01 -12.05 8.80
C LEU A 105 -1.57 -11.76 8.33
N MET A 106 -1.15 -10.50 8.36
CA MET A 106 0.22 -10.12 7.99
C MET A 106 1.27 -10.75 8.92
N SER A 107 0.98 -10.81 10.21
CA SER A 107 1.85 -11.50 11.17
C SER A 107 2.00 -13.00 10.84
N VAL A 108 0.91 -13.68 10.45
CA VAL A 108 0.96 -15.10 10.02
C VAL A 108 1.78 -15.26 8.74
N PHE A 109 1.72 -14.30 7.82
CA PHE A 109 2.54 -14.30 6.61
C PHE A 109 3.99 -13.83 6.86
N ASN A 110 4.34 -13.53 8.11
CA ASN A 110 5.65 -13.00 8.49
C ASN A 110 6.02 -11.71 7.74
N VAL A 111 5.02 -10.86 7.46
CA VAL A 111 5.19 -9.55 6.86
C VAL A 111 5.30 -8.51 7.98
N PRO A 112 6.44 -7.81 8.12
CA PRO A 112 6.60 -6.75 9.10
C PRO A 112 5.58 -5.64 8.90
N LEU A 113 5.07 -5.09 10.02
CA LEU A 113 4.21 -3.91 10.05
C LEU A 113 5.01 -2.73 10.60
N LEU A 114 5.01 -1.62 9.86
CA LEU A 114 5.64 -0.37 10.29
C LEU A 114 4.60 0.70 10.52
N GLU A 115 4.68 1.30 11.68
CA GLU A 115 3.93 2.49 12.07
C GLU A 115 4.81 3.38 12.93
N MET A 116 4.69 4.70 12.81
CA MET A 116 5.49 5.65 13.56
C MET A 116 4.61 6.78 14.10
N PRO A 117 4.46 6.92 15.42
CA PRO A 117 3.74 8.04 16.01
C PRO A 117 4.30 9.39 15.55
N GLY A 118 3.42 10.32 15.18
CA GLY A 118 3.80 11.64 14.66
C GLY A 118 4.02 11.72 13.15
N TYR A 119 4.03 10.57 12.46
CA TYR A 119 4.17 10.48 11.01
C TYR A 119 3.01 9.69 10.40
N GLU A 120 2.79 9.89 9.11
CA GLU A 120 1.82 9.12 8.32
C GLU A 120 2.48 7.93 7.62
N ALA A 121 1.68 6.96 7.18
CA ALA A 121 2.15 5.83 6.38
C ALA A 121 2.93 6.31 5.13
N ASP A 122 2.50 7.40 4.50
CA ASP A 122 3.14 7.99 3.32
C ASP A 122 4.58 8.46 3.61
N ASP A 123 4.85 9.00 4.82
CA ASP A 123 6.19 9.40 5.24
C ASP A 123 7.11 8.18 5.39
N ILE A 124 6.56 7.07 5.91
CA ILE A 124 7.28 5.80 6.04
C ILE A 124 7.55 5.21 4.65
N ILE A 125 6.55 5.20 3.75
CA ILE A 125 6.69 4.73 2.37
C ILE A 125 7.80 5.52 1.66
N GLY A 126 7.76 6.85 1.71
CA GLY A 126 8.78 7.71 1.10
C GLY A 126 10.18 7.47 1.67
N THR A 127 10.28 7.24 2.99
CA THR A 127 11.55 6.92 3.65
C THR A 127 12.10 5.57 3.19
N LEU A 128 11.25 4.54 3.13
CA LEU A 128 11.66 3.20 2.72
C LEU A 128 12.09 3.16 1.26
N THR A 129 11.37 3.82 0.35
CA THR A 129 11.74 3.88 -1.07
C THR A 129 13.09 4.56 -1.25
N ARG A 130 13.34 5.66 -0.54
CA ARG A 130 14.64 6.34 -0.57
C ARG A 130 15.78 5.47 -0.07
N GLN A 131 15.58 4.81 1.09
CA GLN A 131 16.60 3.92 1.65
C GLN A 131 16.87 2.70 0.74
N SER A 132 15.83 2.17 0.08
CA SER A 132 15.98 1.06 -0.87
C SER A 132 16.77 1.49 -2.10
N GLU A 133 16.47 2.66 -2.65
CA GLU A 133 17.20 3.24 -3.78
C GLU A 133 18.68 3.47 -3.46
N ASP A 134 18.99 4.02 -2.27
CA ASP A 134 20.37 4.22 -1.80
C ASP A 134 21.16 2.90 -1.71
N GLN A 135 20.45 1.76 -1.57
CA GLN A 135 21.03 0.41 -1.55
C GLN A 135 20.94 -0.32 -2.89
N GLY A 136 20.44 0.32 -3.95
CA GLY A 136 20.25 -0.30 -5.27
C GLY A 136 19.15 -1.36 -5.30
N VAL A 137 18.21 -1.34 -4.33
CA VAL A 137 17.07 -2.25 -4.25
C VAL A 137 15.86 -1.61 -4.92
N LYS A 138 15.20 -2.35 -5.81
CA LYS A 138 13.96 -1.88 -6.42
C LYS A 138 12.79 -1.94 -5.44
N SER A 139 11.87 -0.98 -5.55
CA SER A 139 10.67 -0.89 -4.74
C SER A 139 9.40 -0.93 -5.59
N LEU A 140 8.38 -1.64 -5.10
CA LEU A 140 7.03 -1.62 -5.64
C LEU A 140 6.06 -1.22 -4.55
N ILE A 141 5.45 -0.04 -4.68
CA ILE A 141 4.44 0.46 -3.74
C ILE A 141 3.07 -0.05 -4.18
N LEU A 142 2.32 -0.67 -3.26
CA LEU A 142 0.92 -1.07 -3.45
C LEU A 142 0.02 -0.09 -2.73
N THR A 143 -0.75 0.69 -3.48
CA THR A 143 -1.63 1.70 -2.89
C THR A 143 -2.84 2.02 -3.78
N GLY A 144 -3.85 2.68 -3.23
CA GLY A 144 -4.93 3.34 -3.96
C GLY A 144 -4.76 4.85 -4.05
N ASP A 145 -3.68 5.40 -3.48
CA ASP A 145 -3.45 6.84 -3.40
C ASP A 145 -2.54 7.33 -4.53
N THR A 146 -3.02 8.31 -5.29
CA THR A 146 -2.28 8.91 -6.41
C THR A 146 -1.11 9.78 -5.97
N ASP A 147 -1.12 10.27 -4.72
CA ASP A 147 -0.06 11.15 -4.22
C ASP A 147 1.28 10.42 -4.12
N THR A 148 1.24 9.08 -3.98
CA THR A 148 2.45 8.25 -4.01
C THR A 148 3.17 8.23 -5.37
N LEU A 149 2.52 8.69 -6.46
CA LEU A 149 3.13 8.76 -7.78
C LEU A 149 4.34 9.72 -7.84
N GLN A 150 4.42 10.67 -6.90
CA GLN A 150 5.59 11.53 -6.72
C GLN A 150 6.87 10.75 -6.31
N LEU A 151 6.71 9.54 -5.76
CA LEU A 151 7.81 8.69 -5.30
C LEU A 151 8.39 7.80 -6.41
N VAL A 152 7.78 7.81 -7.60
CA VAL A 152 8.25 7.02 -8.73
C VAL A 152 9.62 7.50 -9.19
N SER A 153 10.55 6.56 -9.38
CA SER A 153 11.92 6.80 -9.84
C SER A 153 12.39 5.64 -10.74
N ASP A 154 13.66 5.60 -11.07
CA ASP A 154 14.27 4.46 -11.78
C ASP A 154 14.29 3.18 -10.92
N TYR A 155 14.16 3.31 -9.61
CA TYR A 155 14.15 2.22 -8.64
C TYR A 155 12.78 1.95 -8.04
N THR A 156 11.86 2.92 -8.09
CA THR A 156 10.55 2.82 -7.46
C THR A 156 9.44 2.88 -8.49
N SER A 157 8.55 1.89 -8.46
CA SER A 157 7.30 1.86 -9.22
C SER A 157 6.10 1.79 -8.28
N VAL A 158 4.95 2.27 -8.73
CA VAL A 158 3.69 2.23 -7.99
C VAL A 158 2.70 1.33 -8.71
N LEU A 159 2.20 0.31 -8.02
CA LEU A 159 1.02 -0.44 -8.44
C LEU A 159 -0.21 0.24 -7.86
N LEU A 160 -0.79 1.12 -8.67
CA LEU A 160 -1.95 1.91 -8.29
C LEU A 160 -3.24 1.17 -8.62
N PHE A 161 -4.12 1.09 -7.64
CA PHE A 161 -5.43 0.49 -7.79
C PHE A 161 -6.49 1.55 -8.06
N HIS A 162 -7.25 1.36 -9.15
CA HIS A 162 -8.38 2.20 -9.54
C HIS A 162 -9.68 1.40 -9.38
N GLY A 163 -10.67 1.93 -8.67
CA GLY A 163 -11.99 1.31 -8.58
C GLY A 163 -11.99 -0.17 -8.22
N VAL A 164 -12.91 -0.92 -8.81
CA VAL A 164 -13.10 -2.36 -8.56
C VAL A 164 -12.36 -3.18 -9.61
N GLY A 165 -11.26 -3.82 -9.20
CA GLY A 165 -10.53 -4.78 -10.04
C GLY A 165 -9.52 -4.18 -11.02
N GLU A 166 -9.49 -2.88 -11.20
CA GLU A 166 -8.53 -2.21 -12.08
C GLU A 166 -7.26 -1.84 -11.31
N ARG A 167 -6.12 -2.10 -11.92
CA ARG A 167 -4.81 -1.70 -11.41
C ARG A 167 -3.87 -1.39 -12.56
N LYS A 168 -2.93 -0.48 -12.33
CA LYS A 168 -1.92 -0.11 -13.31
C LYS A 168 -0.59 0.11 -12.60
N ILE A 169 0.49 -0.38 -13.23
CA ILE A 169 1.86 -0.06 -12.82
C ILE A 169 2.21 1.32 -13.38
N TYR A 170 2.74 2.16 -12.52
CA TYR A 170 3.30 3.45 -12.88
C TYR A 170 4.81 3.44 -12.65
N ASP A 171 5.54 3.55 -13.73
CA ASP A 171 6.91 3.97 -13.82
C ASP A 171 6.98 5.45 -14.24
N SER A 172 8.17 6.02 -14.39
CA SER A 172 8.35 7.42 -14.79
C SER A 172 7.67 7.75 -16.12
N SER A 173 7.66 6.82 -17.08
CA SER A 173 7.01 6.98 -18.38
C SER A 173 5.48 7.03 -18.24
N ALA A 174 4.90 6.12 -17.46
CA ALA A 174 3.47 6.06 -17.21
C ALA A 174 2.96 7.28 -16.41
N VAL A 175 3.79 7.82 -15.50
CA VAL A 175 3.49 9.08 -14.78
C VAL A 175 3.46 10.24 -15.77
N MET A 176 4.49 10.43 -16.60
CA MET A 176 4.53 11.48 -17.61
C MET A 176 3.36 11.40 -18.59
N GLN A 177 3.01 10.19 -19.03
CA GLN A 177 1.85 9.99 -19.89
C GLN A 177 0.53 10.43 -19.22
N ARG A 178 0.37 10.14 -17.92
CA ARG A 178 -0.83 10.50 -17.16
C ARG A 178 -0.99 12.00 -16.98
N PHE A 179 0.12 12.70 -16.74
CA PHE A 179 0.14 14.11 -16.36
C PHE A 179 0.64 15.04 -17.48
N GLY A 180 0.46 14.66 -18.74
CA GLY A 180 0.74 15.53 -19.89
C GLY A 180 2.19 15.94 -20.06
N GLY A 181 3.12 15.05 -19.67
CA GLY A 181 4.58 15.26 -19.77
C GLY A 181 5.26 15.67 -18.47
N LEU A 182 4.49 15.90 -17.38
CA LEU A 182 5.07 16.19 -16.07
C LEU A 182 5.63 14.92 -15.43
N GLY A 183 6.88 14.99 -14.99
CA GLY A 183 7.54 13.87 -14.30
C GLY A 183 7.11 13.71 -12.84
N PRO A 184 7.52 12.61 -12.17
CA PRO A 184 7.16 12.35 -10.78
C PRO A 184 7.49 13.50 -9.83
N ASN A 185 8.68 14.08 -9.93
CA ASN A 185 9.14 15.21 -9.09
C ASN A 185 8.37 16.52 -9.31
N GLN A 186 7.50 16.58 -10.32
CA GLN A 186 6.67 17.75 -10.64
C GLN A 186 5.21 17.56 -10.19
N GLN A 187 4.92 16.47 -9.47
CA GLN A 187 3.59 16.16 -8.91
C GLN A 187 3.37 16.80 -7.54
N ILE A 188 4.33 17.57 -7.05
CA ILE A 188 4.24 18.30 -5.77
C ILE A 188 3.44 19.57 -6.03
N ASP A 189 2.33 19.74 -5.31
CA ASP A 189 1.51 20.96 -5.32
C ASP A 189 2.21 22.14 -4.66
#